data_02b6a98ca0625cfbe1208ce721faff70
#
_entry.id   02b6a98ca0625cfbe1208ce721faff70
#
_cell.length_a   1.000
_cell.length_b   1.000
_cell.length_c   1.000
_cell.angle_alpha   90.00
_cell.angle_beta   90.00
_cell.angle_gamma   90.00
#
_symmetry.space_group_name_H-M   'P 1'
#
loop_
_entity.id
_entity.type
_entity.pdbx_description
1 polymer ?
#
loop_
_entity_poly.entity_id
_entity_poly.type
_entity_poly.pdbx_seq_one_letter_code
_entity_poly.pdbx_strand_id
1 'polypeptide(L)'
;MNYLRLLHILCRQQQYLLLAVGVTLMLTSCGIDRNIKKGEKHLSLGEYFDAANQFRTAYQRTSPKDRHQRGELSLKMAECYERISSSQRAIAAYRNVIRYKLDNGETHKHLADNLMKEGSYAEAVKEYRIALDSMPNNQLIAQELQAASIAAGVKERGSKYIVKRMDVFNSRRQDYSPMLFGDKYEQLYFTSTRNEA
;
A
#
# COMPACT_ATOMS: atom_id res chain seq x y z
N MET A 1 -14.76 -55.85 -34.25
CA MET A 1 -15.93 -55.09 -33.71
C MET A 1 -15.64 -54.33 -32.39
N ASN A 2 -14.52 -54.58 -31.73
CA ASN A 2 -14.19 -53.94 -30.42
C ASN A 2 -13.37 -52.65 -30.48
N TYR A 3 -12.66 -52.39 -31.57
CA TYR A 3 -11.78 -51.20 -31.68
C TYR A 3 -12.54 -49.85 -31.79
N LEU A 4 -13.62 -49.85 -32.52
CA LEU A 4 -14.49 -48.65 -32.70
C LEU A 4 -15.20 -48.24 -31.38
N ARG A 5 -15.58 -49.22 -30.55
CA ARG A 5 -16.16 -48.93 -29.22
C ARG A 5 -15.14 -48.34 -28.25
N LEU A 6 -13.89 -48.83 -28.26
CA LEU A 6 -12.80 -48.29 -27.44
C LEU A 6 -12.45 -46.87 -27.82
N LEU A 7 -12.38 -46.54 -29.11
CA LEU A 7 -12.16 -45.18 -29.61
C LEU A 7 -13.30 -44.22 -29.19
N HIS A 8 -14.54 -44.66 -29.24
CA HIS A 8 -15.68 -43.87 -28.80
C HIS A 8 -15.64 -43.58 -27.27
N ILE A 9 -15.23 -44.53 -26.46
CA ILE A 9 -15.11 -44.39 -25.01
C ILE A 9 -13.97 -43.41 -24.66
N LEU A 10 -12.82 -43.51 -25.32
CA LEU A 10 -11.69 -42.61 -25.14
C LEU A 10 -12.00 -41.20 -25.55
N CYS A 11 -12.67 -41.01 -26.70
CA CYS A 11 -13.07 -39.68 -27.17
C CYS A 11 -14.07 -39.01 -26.21
N ARG A 12 -14.97 -39.79 -25.64
CA ARG A 12 -15.97 -39.32 -24.66
C ARG A 12 -15.33 -38.95 -23.32
N GLN A 13 -14.33 -39.73 -22.85
CA GLN A 13 -13.56 -39.40 -21.66
C GLN A 13 -12.77 -38.10 -21.83
N GLN A 14 -12.17 -37.89 -23.01
CA GLN A 14 -11.43 -36.69 -23.32
C GLN A 14 -12.33 -35.43 -23.35
N GLN A 15 -13.56 -35.55 -23.85
CA GLN A 15 -14.55 -34.49 -23.81
C GLN A 15 -14.98 -34.12 -22.37
N TYR A 16 -15.20 -35.09 -21.49
CA TYR A 16 -15.52 -34.83 -20.08
C TYR A 16 -14.35 -34.17 -19.34
N LEU A 17 -13.12 -34.56 -19.66
CA LEU A 17 -11.92 -33.96 -19.06
C LEU A 17 -11.76 -32.50 -19.47
N LEU A 18 -12.01 -32.17 -20.74
CA LEU A 18 -11.99 -30.80 -21.25
C LEU A 18 -13.12 -29.94 -20.64
N LEU A 19 -14.31 -30.51 -20.49
CA LEU A 19 -15.44 -29.85 -19.82
C LEU A 19 -15.14 -29.59 -18.34
N ALA A 20 -14.57 -30.57 -17.61
CA ALA A 20 -14.20 -30.41 -16.22
C ALA A 20 -13.14 -29.31 -16.03
N VAL A 21 -12.11 -29.27 -16.91
CA VAL A 21 -11.09 -28.22 -16.90
C VAL A 21 -11.69 -26.85 -17.23
N GLY A 22 -12.62 -26.77 -18.18
CA GLY A 22 -13.33 -25.54 -18.51
C GLY A 22 -14.15 -24.99 -17.35
N VAL A 23 -14.88 -25.87 -16.65
CA VAL A 23 -15.69 -25.49 -15.47
C VAL A 23 -14.81 -25.02 -14.31
N THR A 24 -13.68 -25.68 -14.05
CA THR A 24 -12.76 -25.25 -13.00
C THR A 24 -12.11 -23.89 -13.28
N LEU A 25 -11.81 -23.57 -14.54
CA LEU A 25 -11.30 -22.25 -14.93
C LEU A 25 -12.35 -21.14 -14.73
N MET A 26 -13.62 -21.41 -15.01
CA MET A 26 -14.71 -20.45 -14.79
C MET A 26 -14.93 -20.16 -13.30
N LEU A 27 -14.76 -21.13 -12.42
CA LEU A 27 -14.97 -20.97 -10.97
C LEU A 27 -13.89 -20.10 -10.31
N THR A 28 -12.66 -20.09 -10.81
CA THR A 28 -11.56 -19.28 -10.27
C THR A 28 -11.71 -17.79 -10.60
N SER A 29 -12.19 -17.45 -11.80
CA SER A 29 -12.44 -16.06 -12.21
C SER A 29 -13.50 -15.38 -11.35
N CYS A 30 -14.60 -16.06 -11.05
CA CYS A 30 -15.70 -15.50 -10.24
C CYS A 30 -15.27 -15.10 -8.82
N GLY A 31 -14.21 -15.71 -8.27
CA GLY A 31 -13.69 -15.39 -6.93
C GLY A 31 -12.86 -14.11 -6.89
N ILE A 32 -12.12 -13.81 -7.96
CA ILE A 32 -11.30 -12.60 -8.09
C ILE A 32 -12.21 -11.38 -8.20
N ASP A 33 -13.16 -11.40 -9.14
CA ASP A 33 -14.10 -10.30 -9.39
C ASP A 33 -14.94 -9.98 -8.15
N ARG A 34 -15.33 -10.99 -7.37
CA ARG A 34 -16.03 -10.79 -6.10
C ARG A 34 -15.19 -9.99 -5.10
N ASN A 35 -13.91 -10.30 -4.97
CA ASN A 35 -13.04 -9.57 -4.04
C ASN A 35 -12.77 -8.15 -4.54
N ILE A 36 -12.61 -7.94 -5.84
CA ILE A 36 -12.48 -6.60 -6.42
C ILE A 36 -13.72 -5.76 -6.11
N LYS A 37 -14.91 -6.27 -6.40
CA LYS A 37 -16.18 -5.57 -6.11
C LYS A 37 -16.36 -5.27 -4.62
N LYS A 38 -15.97 -6.19 -3.74
CA LYS A 38 -16.00 -5.93 -2.29
C LYS A 38 -15.00 -4.84 -1.90
N GLY A 39 -13.80 -4.87 -2.44
CA GLY A 39 -12.78 -3.85 -2.21
C GLY A 39 -13.26 -2.47 -2.66
N GLU A 40 -13.88 -2.36 -3.82
CA GLU A 40 -14.46 -1.11 -4.33
C GLU A 40 -15.61 -0.60 -3.45
N LYS A 41 -16.45 -1.50 -2.94
CA LYS A 41 -17.51 -1.15 -2.00
C LYS A 41 -16.91 -0.57 -0.69
N HIS A 42 -15.92 -1.24 -0.09
CA HIS A 42 -15.24 -0.73 1.10
C HIS A 42 -14.55 0.61 0.82
N LEU A 43 -13.92 0.75 -0.34
CA LEU A 43 -13.29 2.00 -0.77
C LEU A 43 -14.28 3.15 -0.85
N SER A 44 -15.48 2.91 -1.41
CA SER A 44 -16.54 3.92 -1.52
C SER A 44 -17.12 4.33 -0.15
N LEU A 45 -16.99 3.48 0.87
CA LEU A 45 -17.37 3.75 2.26
C LEU A 45 -16.25 4.38 3.10
N GLY A 46 -15.04 4.56 2.52
CA GLY A 46 -13.87 5.04 3.24
C GLY A 46 -13.20 4.01 4.15
N GLU A 47 -13.59 2.75 4.04
CA GLU A 47 -13.06 1.62 4.82
C GLU A 47 -11.75 1.10 4.19
N TYR A 48 -10.71 1.95 4.16
CA TYR A 48 -9.48 1.71 3.41
C TYR A 48 -8.72 0.46 3.83
N PHE A 49 -8.75 0.10 5.12
CA PHE A 49 -8.11 -1.12 5.60
C PHE A 49 -8.75 -2.38 5.02
N ASP A 50 -10.08 -2.42 5.03
CA ASP A 50 -10.84 -3.57 4.51
C ASP A 50 -10.76 -3.63 2.98
N ALA A 51 -10.81 -2.47 2.31
CA ALA A 51 -10.58 -2.37 0.87
C ALA A 51 -9.21 -2.94 0.49
N ALA A 52 -8.12 -2.55 1.17
CA ALA A 52 -6.78 -3.06 0.92
C ALA A 52 -6.70 -4.59 1.10
N ASN A 53 -7.37 -5.15 2.11
CA ASN A 53 -7.41 -6.59 2.36
C ASN A 53 -8.14 -7.35 1.24
N GLN A 54 -9.25 -6.79 0.72
CA GLN A 54 -9.97 -7.40 -0.41
C GLN A 54 -9.12 -7.35 -1.70
N PHE A 55 -8.50 -6.21 -2.02
CA PHE A 55 -7.61 -6.09 -3.16
C PHE A 55 -6.38 -6.99 -3.05
N ARG A 56 -5.80 -7.14 -1.84
CA ARG A 56 -4.71 -8.09 -1.59
C ARG A 56 -5.14 -9.53 -1.86
N THR A 57 -6.34 -9.90 -1.42
CA THR A 57 -6.88 -11.26 -1.68
C THR A 57 -7.10 -11.48 -3.17
N ALA A 58 -7.62 -10.47 -3.90
CA ALA A 58 -7.76 -10.53 -5.34
C ALA A 58 -6.38 -10.67 -6.02
N TYR A 59 -5.40 -9.87 -5.62
CA TYR A 59 -4.03 -9.92 -6.14
C TYR A 59 -3.39 -11.30 -5.97
N GLN A 60 -3.56 -11.93 -4.81
CA GLN A 60 -3.01 -13.26 -4.54
C GLN A 60 -3.61 -14.35 -5.43
N ARG A 61 -4.89 -14.19 -5.81
CA ARG A 61 -5.62 -15.12 -6.69
C ARG A 61 -5.39 -14.85 -8.16
N THR A 62 -4.97 -13.64 -8.52
CA THR A 62 -4.69 -13.27 -9.91
C THR A 62 -3.44 -13.98 -10.41
N SER A 63 -3.54 -14.57 -11.60
CA SER A 63 -2.42 -15.28 -12.24
C SER A 63 -1.17 -14.40 -12.31
N PRO A 64 0.03 -14.93 -12.01
CA PRO A 64 1.29 -14.20 -12.21
C PRO A 64 1.53 -13.74 -13.66
N LYS A 65 0.87 -14.36 -14.62
CA LYS A 65 0.93 -14.00 -16.04
C LYS A 65 0.08 -12.77 -16.36
N ASP A 66 -0.96 -12.52 -15.60
CA ASP A 66 -1.81 -11.33 -15.74
C ASP A 66 -1.17 -10.13 -15.03
N ARG A 67 -0.15 -9.58 -15.69
CA ARG A 67 0.65 -8.47 -15.17
C ARG A 67 -0.19 -7.19 -15.04
N HIS A 68 -1.12 -6.97 -15.97
CA HIS A 68 -1.96 -5.78 -15.98
C HIS A 68 -2.87 -5.75 -14.75
N GLN A 69 -3.68 -6.78 -14.55
CA GLN A 69 -4.59 -6.86 -13.40
C GLN A 69 -3.84 -6.81 -12.06
N ARG A 70 -2.66 -7.46 -11.99
CA ARG A 70 -1.79 -7.36 -10.80
C ARG A 70 -1.29 -5.95 -10.54
N GLY A 71 -0.95 -5.20 -11.57
CA GLY A 71 -0.53 -3.81 -11.46
C GLY A 71 -1.66 -2.91 -10.96
N GLU A 72 -2.87 -3.04 -11.54
CA GLU A 72 -4.05 -2.29 -11.11
C GLU A 72 -4.41 -2.57 -9.64
N LEU A 73 -4.40 -3.85 -9.23
CA LEU A 73 -4.67 -4.22 -7.85
C LEU A 73 -3.58 -3.69 -6.90
N SER A 74 -2.31 -3.65 -7.36
CA SER A 74 -1.23 -3.05 -6.59
C SER A 74 -1.42 -1.55 -6.39
N LEU A 75 -1.90 -0.84 -7.41
CA LEU A 75 -2.21 0.59 -7.32
C LEU A 75 -3.34 0.83 -6.30
N LYS A 76 -4.45 0.12 -6.43
CA LYS A 76 -5.56 0.22 -5.47
C LYS A 76 -5.13 -0.09 -4.02
N MET A 77 -4.27 -1.08 -3.82
CA MET A 77 -3.70 -1.37 -2.50
C MET A 77 -2.81 -0.23 -1.99
N ALA A 78 -1.97 0.33 -2.87
CA ALA A 78 -1.06 1.40 -2.51
C ALA A 78 -1.82 2.64 -2.01
N GLU A 79 -2.83 3.07 -2.76
CA GLU A 79 -3.72 4.18 -2.40
C GLU A 79 -4.42 3.94 -1.06
N CYS A 80 -4.94 2.74 -0.84
CA CYS A 80 -5.58 2.39 0.44
C CYS A 80 -4.57 2.44 1.60
N TYR A 81 -3.37 1.89 1.44
CA TYR A 81 -2.33 1.91 2.48
C TYR A 81 -1.85 3.31 2.79
N GLU A 82 -1.75 4.16 1.79
CA GLU A 82 -1.42 5.57 1.96
C GLU A 82 -2.46 6.31 2.80
N ARG A 83 -3.76 6.09 2.51
CA ARG A 83 -4.88 6.68 3.28
C ARG A 83 -4.89 6.31 4.75
N ILE A 84 -4.41 5.12 5.10
CA ILE A 84 -4.30 4.67 6.51
C ILE A 84 -2.90 4.90 7.09
N SER A 85 -2.07 5.72 6.42
CA SER A 85 -0.69 6.05 6.84
C SER A 85 0.22 4.82 7.06
N SER A 86 -0.03 3.73 6.33
CA SER A 86 0.81 2.53 6.35
C SER A 86 1.90 2.63 5.28
N SER A 87 2.85 3.56 5.47
CA SER A 87 3.84 3.95 4.46
C SER A 87 4.66 2.79 3.92
N GLN A 88 5.10 1.86 4.76
CA GLN A 88 5.89 0.70 4.31
C GLN A 88 5.11 -0.20 3.36
N ARG A 89 3.81 -0.43 3.64
CA ARG A 89 2.94 -1.22 2.75
C ARG A 89 2.62 -0.47 1.46
N ALA A 90 2.41 0.83 1.54
CA ALA A 90 2.21 1.68 0.37
C ALA A 90 3.45 1.64 -0.55
N ILE A 91 4.67 1.82 -0.01
CA ILE A 91 5.93 1.71 -0.75
C ILE A 91 6.03 0.36 -1.48
N ALA A 92 5.78 -0.74 -0.77
CA ALA A 92 5.84 -2.08 -1.37
C ALA A 92 4.83 -2.24 -2.51
N ALA A 93 3.62 -1.68 -2.35
CA ALA A 93 2.58 -1.74 -3.36
C ALA A 93 2.89 -0.85 -4.57
N TYR A 94 3.36 0.39 -4.39
CA TYR A 94 3.81 1.27 -5.49
C TYR A 94 5.00 0.67 -6.26
N ARG A 95 5.98 0.06 -5.59
CA ARG A 95 7.07 -0.67 -6.26
C ARG A 95 6.55 -1.84 -7.10
N ASN A 96 5.44 -2.48 -6.71
CA ASN A 96 4.78 -3.48 -7.55
C ASN A 96 4.15 -2.87 -8.80
N VAL A 97 3.51 -1.68 -8.70
CA VAL A 97 2.97 -0.95 -9.87
C VAL A 97 4.08 -0.72 -10.89
N ILE A 98 5.24 -0.21 -10.45
CA ILE A 98 6.42 0.02 -11.30
C ILE A 98 6.92 -1.30 -11.91
N ARG A 99 7.02 -2.37 -11.11
CA ARG A 99 7.43 -3.70 -11.60
C ARG A 99 6.51 -4.24 -12.69
N TYR A 100 5.22 -3.92 -12.63
CA TYR A 100 4.25 -4.32 -13.64
C TYR A 100 4.14 -3.33 -14.81
N LYS A 101 4.90 -2.24 -14.79
CA LYS A 101 4.93 -1.20 -15.83
C LYS A 101 3.58 -0.51 -16.04
N LEU A 102 2.90 -0.19 -14.95
CA LEU A 102 1.67 0.62 -14.91
C LEU A 102 1.90 1.94 -14.18
N ASP A 103 3.16 2.28 -13.96
CA ASP A 103 3.59 3.52 -13.32
C ASP A 103 3.43 4.73 -14.25
N ASN A 104 3.25 5.86 -13.62
CA ASN A 104 3.25 7.19 -14.21
C ASN A 104 3.88 8.18 -13.24
N GLY A 105 3.95 9.45 -13.58
CA GLY A 105 4.53 10.46 -12.71
C GLY A 105 3.88 10.54 -11.33
N GLU A 106 2.56 10.38 -11.23
CA GLU A 106 1.85 10.34 -9.95
C GLU A 106 2.25 9.14 -9.09
N THR A 107 2.45 7.97 -9.70
CA THR A 107 2.94 6.78 -8.99
C THR A 107 4.28 7.04 -8.32
N HIS A 108 5.21 7.67 -9.03
CA HIS A 108 6.53 8.03 -8.51
C HIS A 108 6.44 9.11 -7.43
N LYS A 109 5.56 10.11 -7.60
CA LYS A 109 5.29 11.12 -6.58
C LYS A 109 4.81 10.48 -5.27
N HIS A 110 3.75 9.67 -5.33
CA HIS A 110 3.20 9.01 -4.15
C HIS A 110 4.20 8.04 -3.49
N LEU A 111 5.03 7.34 -4.29
CA LEU A 111 6.12 6.53 -3.76
C LEU A 111 7.11 7.39 -3.00
N ALA A 112 7.52 8.55 -3.55
CA ALA A 112 8.42 9.48 -2.91
C ALA A 112 7.85 10.04 -1.61
N ASP A 113 6.58 10.42 -1.59
CA ASP A 113 5.87 10.91 -0.39
C ASP A 113 5.93 9.88 0.76
N ASN A 114 5.71 8.62 0.45
CA ASN A 114 5.77 7.54 1.44
C ASN A 114 7.22 7.24 1.88
N LEU A 115 8.20 7.35 0.98
CA LEU A 115 9.62 7.26 1.31
C LEU A 115 10.07 8.40 2.24
N MET A 116 9.56 9.62 2.02
CA MET A 116 9.77 10.76 2.92
C MET A 116 9.28 10.47 4.34
N LYS A 117 8.07 9.91 4.47
CA LYS A 117 7.49 9.52 5.77
C LYS A 117 8.33 8.49 6.51
N GLU A 118 8.98 7.57 5.77
CA GLU A 118 9.88 6.55 6.34
C GLU A 118 11.33 7.06 6.55
N GLY A 119 11.62 8.31 6.18
CA GLY A 119 12.96 8.89 6.30
C GLY A 119 13.97 8.38 5.28
N SER A 120 13.51 7.76 4.20
CA SER A 120 14.32 7.29 3.08
C SER A 120 14.55 8.41 2.06
N TYR A 121 15.11 9.51 2.50
CA TYR A 121 15.19 10.78 1.73
C TYR A 121 15.95 10.64 0.42
N ALA A 122 17.04 9.86 0.40
CA ALA A 122 17.85 9.68 -0.82
C ALA A 122 17.08 8.93 -1.93
N GLU A 123 16.21 7.98 -1.55
CA GLU A 123 15.33 7.31 -2.50
C GLU A 123 14.19 8.23 -2.93
N ALA A 124 13.59 8.97 -1.99
CA ALA A 124 12.53 9.93 -2.29
C ALA A 124 12.98 10.97 -3.34
N VAL A 125 14.20 11.49 -3.21
CA VAL A 125 14.79 12.42 -4.22
C VAL A 125 14.82 11.81 -5.61
N LYS A 126 15.17 10.52 -5.74
CA LYS A 126 15.19 9.84 -7.05
C LYS A 126 13.78 9.74 -7.64
N GLU A 127 12.83 9.34 -6.83
CA GLU A 127 11.44 9.16 -7.27
C GLU A 127 10.77 10.50 -7.62
N TYR A 128 11.00 11.56 -6.83
CA TYR A 128 10.53 12.91 -7.18
C TYR A 128 11.15 13.44 -8.49
N ARG A 129 12.39 13.13 -8.80
CA ARG A 129 12.99 13.50 -10.09
C ARG A 129 12.26 12.83 -11.25
N ILE A 130 11.99 11.53 -11.16
CA ILE A 130 11.23 10.80 -12.18
C ILE A 130 9.82 11.39 -12.33
N ALA A 131 9.17 11.70 -11.21
CA ALA A 131 7.87 12.35 -11.21
C ALA A 131 7.91 13.73 -11.90
N LEU A 132 8.93 14.54 -11.59
CA LEU A 132 9.10 15.87 -12.18
C LEU A 132 9.43 15.80 -13.68
N ASP A 133 10.25 14.84 -14.11
CA ASP A 133 10.54 14.60 -15.53
C ASP A 133 9.27 14.26 -16.32
N SER A 134 8.33 13.55 -15.70
CA SER A 134 7.02 13.23 -16.29
C SER A 134 6.04 14.42 -16.23
N MET A 135 6.19 15.30 -15.26
CA MET A 135 5.31 16.45 -14.99
C MET A 135 6.11 17.74 -14.75
N PRO A 136 6.83 18.26 -15.77
CA PRO A 136 7.86 19.29 -15.59
C PRO A 136 7.31 20.63 -15.08
N ASN A 137 6.02 20.91 -15.25
CA ASN A 137 5.38 22.16 -14.82
C ASN A 137 4.73 22.05 -13.42
N ASN A 138 4.89 20.92 -12.72
CA ASN A 138 4.32 20.72 -11.40
C ASN A 138 5.21 21.34 -10.31
N GLN A 139 4.87 22.58 -9.91
CA GLN A 139 5.61 23.33 -8.89
C GLN A 139 5.63 22.63 -7.53
N LEU A 140 4.57 21.87 -7.18
CA LEU A 140 4.51 21.14 -5.91
C LEU A 140 5.60 20.07 -5.87
N ILE A 141 5.72 19.26 -6.92
CA ILE A 141 6.77 18.22 -7.01
C ILE A 141 8.17 18.83 -6.94
N ALA A 142 8.38 19.98 -7.58
CA ALA A 142 9.66 20.67 -7.52
C ALA A 142 10.00 21.11 -6.08
N GLN A 143 9.02 21.61 -5.33
CA GLN A 143 9.19 21.99 -3.92
C GLN A 143 9.43 20.77 -3.04
N GLU A 144 8.71 19.67 -3.26
CA GLU A 144 8.87 18.40 -2.54
C GLU A 144 10.26 17.79 -2.79
N LEU A 145 10.76 17.84 -4.02
CA LEU A 145 12.12 17.44 -4.38
C LEU A 145 13.17 18.27 -3.64
N GLN A 146 12.99 19.58 -3.59
CA GLN A 146 13.88 20.46 -2.83
C GLN A 146 13.85 20.13 -1.35
N ALA A 147 12.66 19.96 -0.76
CA ALA A 147 12.49 19.59 0.63
C ALA A 147 13.15 18.24 0.96
N ALA A 148 12.98 17.23 0.10
CA ALA A 148 13.61 15.92 0.25
C ALA A 148 15.15 16.02 0.23
N SER A 149 15.71 16.83 -0.65
CA SER A 149 17.15 17.05 -0.76
C SER A 149 17.73 17.73 0.50
N ILE A 150 16.99 18.65 1.10
CA ILE A 150 17.38 19.33 2.35
C ILE A 150 17.25 18.37 3.55
N ALA A 151 16.18 17.57 3.59
CA ALA A 151 15.88 16.65 4.68
C ALA A 151 16.99 15.62 4.91
N ALA A 152 17.62 15.12 3.86
CA ALA A 152 18.76 14.24 3.95
C ALA A 152 19.92 14.87 4.78
N GLY A 153 20.30 16.11 4.46
CA GLY A 153 21.36 16.82 5.19
C GLY A 153 20.94 17.27 6.60
N VAL A 154 19.65 17.51 6.86
CA VAL A 154 19.16 17.81 8.22
C VAL A 154 19.28 16.56 9.12
N LYS A 155 18.96 15.39 8.61
CA LYS A 155 19.11 14.13 9.34
C LYS A 155 20.58 13.87 9.75
N GLU A 156 21.51 14.14 8.84
CA GLU A 156 22.94 13.95 9.11
C GLU A 156 23.48 14.95 10.15
N ARG A 157 23.01 16.19 10.13
CA ARG A 157 23.43 17.22 11.11
C ARG A 157 22.90 16.98 12.51
N GLY A 158 21.91 16.13 12.64
CA GLY A 158 21.26 15.85 13.92
C GLY A 158 20.39 17.00 14.43
N SER A 159 19.81 16.82 15.59
CA SER A 159 19.01 17.83 16.27
C SER A 159 19.88 18.69 17.18
N LYS A 160 19.62 20.00 17.22
CA LYS A 160 20.18 20.91 18.24
C LYS A 160 19.56 20.66 19.62
N TYR A 161 18.48 19.88 19.69
CA TYR A 161 17.77 19.57 20.92
C TYR A 161 18.09 18.16 21.38
N ILE A 162 18.32 18.00 22.69
CA ILE A 162 18.44 16.71 23.32
C ILE A 162 17.04 16.34 23.83
N VAL A 163 16.41 15.36 23.15
CA VAL A 163 15.13 14.83 23.59
C VAL A 163 15.37 13.71 24.58
N LYS A 164 14.91 13.90 25.83
CA LYS A 164 14.98 12.88 26.87
C LYS A 164 13.58 12.35 27.16
N ARG A 165 13.46 11.05 27.25
CA ARG A 165 12.24 10.42 27.74
C ARG A 165 12.05 10.77 29.22
N MET A 166 10.85 11.16 29.56
CA MET A 166 10.47 11.44 30.97
C MET A 166 9.72 10.22 31.52
N ASP A 167 10.44 9.28 32.13
CA ASP A 167 9.89 8.01 32.60
C ASP A 167 8.82 8.17 33.68
N VAL A 168 8.79 9.32 34.36
CA VAL A 168 7.74 9.68 35.31
C VAL A 168 6.37 9.84 34.63
N PHE A 169 6.34 10.39 33.41
CA PHE A 169 5.12 10.68 32.68
C PHE A 169 4.86 9.71 31.54
N ASN A 170 5.92 9.18 30.92
CA ASN A 170 5.83 8.29 29.78
C ASN A 170 5.64 6.84 30.22
N SER A 171 4.66 6.15 29.65
CA SER A 171 4.41 4.73 29.87
C SER A 171 4.87 3.87 28.66
N ARG A 172 4.63 2.57 28.74
CA ARG A 172 4.74 1.67 27.58
C ARG A 172 3.55 1.79 26.64
N ARG A 173 2.52 2.52 27.04
CA ARG A 173 1.32 2.81 26.25
C ARG A 173 1.43 4.15 25.56
N GLN A 174 0.39 4.55 24.86
CA GLN A 174 0.39 5.83 24.16
C GLN A 174 0.01 6.95 25.14
N ASP A 175 0.89 7.95 25.23
CA ASP A 175 0.69 9.18 25.98
C ASP A 175 0.82 10.34 24.96
N TYR A 176 -0.21 11.19 24.85
CA TYR A 176 -0.28 12.22 23.80
C TYR A 176 -1.02 13.47 24.29
N SER A 177 -0.96 14.52 23.50
CA SER A 177 -1.60 15.83 23.77
C SER A 177 -1.24 16.43 25.14
N PRO A 178 0.06 16.61 25.46
CA PRO A 178 0.46 17.24 26.70
C PRO A 178 0.03 18.72 26.69
N MET A 179 -0.52 19.19 27.80
CA MET A 179 -0.89 20.58 28.04
C MET A 179 -0.43 21.01 29.42
N LEU A 180 0.31 22.09 29.48
CA LEU A 180 0.69 22.75 30.74
C LEU A 180 -0.41 23.70 31.20
N PHE A 181 -0.75 23.67 32.49
CA PHE A 181 -1.79 24.45 33.12
C PHE A 181 -1.29 25.04 34.42
N GLY A 182 -1.99 26.08 34.88
CA GLY A 182 -1.63 26.85 36.09
C GLY A 182 -0.85 28.11 35.75
N ASP A 183 -0.88 29.11 36.63
CA ASP A 183 -0.26 30.42 36.43
C ASP A 183 1.28 30.34 36.22
N LYS A 184 1.89 29.29 36.78
CA LYS A 184 3.34 29.00 36.67
C LYS A 184 3.64 27.73 35.86
N TYR A 185 2.65 27.21 35.10
CA TYR A 185 2.77 25.98 34.32
C TYR A 185 3.21 24.77 35.17
N GLU A 186 2.77 24.68 36.42
CA GLU A 186 3.16 23.62 37.37
C GLU A 186 2.34 22.35 37.23
N GLN A 187 1.28 22.36 36.43
CA GLN A 187 0.43 21.20 36.20
C GLN A 187 0.56 20.72 34.76
N LEU A 188 0.71 19.42 34.58
CA LEU A 188 0.76 18.77 33.26
C LEU A 188 -0.46 17.85 33.10
N TYR A 189 -1.30 18.17 32.12
CA TYR A 189 -2.38 17.31 31.66
C TYR A 189 -1.97 16.64 30.35
N PHE A 190 -2.32 15.37 30.22
CA PHE A 190 -2.08 14.62 28.97
C PHE A 190 -3.10 13.49 28.86
N THR A 191 -3.33 13.05 27.62
CA THR A 191 -4.18 11.88 27.33
C THR A 191 -3.31 10.63 27.35
N SER A 192 -3.79 9.58 28.01
CA SER A 192 -3.09 8.30 28.10
C SER A 192 -4.03 7.13 27.85
N THR A 193 -3.51 6.08 27.24
CA THR A 193 -4.22 4.79 27.08
C THR A 193 -3.92 3.81 28.22
N ARG A 194 -3.41 4.29 29.37
CA ARG A 194 -3.25 3.51 30.59
C ARG A 194 -4.62 3.11 31.15
N ASN A 195 -4.69 1.93 31.73
CA ASN A 195 -5.94 1.47 32.37
C ASN A 195 -6.18 2.10 33.75
N GLU A 196 -5.11 2.67 34.33
CA GLU A 196 -5.13 3.31 35.65
C GLU A 196 -4.42 4.65 35.58
N ALA A 197 -4.99 5.66 36.22
CA ALA A 197 -4.40 6.97 36.38
C ALA A 197 -3.39 6.96 37.55
#